data_fcfab2036a793a2691dd830a7ad6c635
#
_entry.id   fcfab2036a793a2691dd830a7ad6c635
#
_cell.length_a   1.000
_cell.length_b   1.000
_cell.length_c   1.000
_cell.angle_alpha   90.00
_cell.angle_beta   90.00
_cell.angle_gamma   90.00
#
_symmetry.space_group_name_H-M   'P 1'
#
loop_
_entity.id
_entity.type
_entity.pdbx_description
1 polymer ?
#
loop_
_entity_poly.entity_id
_entity_poly.type
_entity_poly.pdbx_seq_one_letter_code
_entity_poly.pdbx_strand_id
1 'polypeptide(L)'
;MDYIIEVLPFMLDGFRTTLWVFAITAIFSIPLGIIVCLMRLSKIRIINFLTQVYILIMRGTPLLLQITFIFFGLPIVGIVLNRELATAVAFILNYAAYFAEIFRGGINSIDKGQFEAAKVLKLSKSTTYFGIILPQVFKTVFPSLGNELITLVKDT
;
A
#
# COMPACT_ATOMS: atom_id res chain seq x y z
N MET A 1 -27.72 -13.03 29.79
CA MET A 1 -26.26 -13.23 29.90
C MET A 1 -25.77 -14.35 28.99
N ASP A 2 -26.57 -15.37 28.80
CA ASP A 2 -26.21 -16.57 28.01
C ASP A 2 -25.92 -16.26 26.54
N TYR A 3 -26.68 -15.35 25.91
CA TYR A 3 -26.48 -14.92 24.52
C TYR A 3 -25.09 -14.27 24.27
N ILE A 4 -24.61 -13.48 25.23
CA ILE A 4 -23.28 -12.85 25.11
C ILE A 4 -22.18 -13.90 25.17
N ILE A 5 -22.33 -14.90 26.04
CA ILE A 5 -21.36 -16.00 26.19
C ILE A 5 -21.32 -16.86 24.92
N GLU A 6 -22.47 -17.07 24.29
CA GLU A 6 -22.59 -17.84 23.05
C GLU A 6 -21.99 -17.12 21.84
N VAL A 7 -22.16 -15.80 21.74
CA VAL A 7 -21.68 -15.00 20.59
C VAL A 7 -20.22 -14.60 20.72
N LEU A 8 -19.69 -14.47 21.94
CA LEU A 8 -18.34 -14.02 22.21
C LEU A 8 -17.23 -14.81 21.48
N PRO A 9 -17.27 -16.16 21.40
CA PRO A 9 -16.26 -16.92 20.65
C PRO A 9 -16.23 -16.57 19.16
N PHE A 10 -17.40 -16.39 18.53
CA PHE A 10 -17.49 -16.02 17.12
C PHE A 10 -16.96 -14.61 16.87
N MET A 11 -17.21 -13.67 17.80
CA MET A 11 -16.66 -12.32 17.71
C MET A 11 -15.14 -12.33 17.86
N LEU A 12 -14.60 -13.14 18.77
CA LEU A 12 -13.15 -13.26 18.96
C LEU A 12 -12.46 -13.87 17.75
N ASP A 13 -13.07 -14.86 17.11
CA ASP A 13 -12.52 -15.47 15.88
C ASP A 13 -12.55 -14.48 14.71
N GLY A 14 -13.65 -13.75 14.54
CA GLY A 14 -13.73 -12.64 13.58
C GLY A 14 -12.68 -11.56 13.83
N PHE A 15 -12.51 -11.15 15.08
CA PHE A 15 -11.49 -10.17 15.47
C PHE A 15 -10.05 -10.66 15.18
N ARG A 16 -9.77 -11.93 15.47
CA ARG A 16 -8.48 -12.56 15.13
C ARG A 16 -8.20 -12.51 13.63
N THR A 17 -9.20 -12.85 12.82
CA THR A 17 -9.08 -12.81 11.35
C THR A 17 -8.83 -11.39 10.85
N THR A 18 -9.56 -10.40 11.36
CA THR A 18 -9.36 -8.98 11.07
C THR A 18 -7.94 -8.53 11.41
N LEU A 19 -7.45 -8.84 12.61
CA LEU A 19 -6.09 -8.49 13.02
C LEU A 19 -5.03 -9.15 12.14
N TRP A 20 -5.25 -10.39 11.75
CA TRP A 20 -4.32 -11.12 10.88
C TRP A 20 -4.27 -10.48 9.49
N VAL A 21 -5.42 -10.20 8.85
CA VAL A 21 -5.48 -9.55 7.53
C VAL A 21 -4.87 -8.15 7.60
N PHE A 22 -5.20 -7.37 8.63
CA PHE A 22 -4.62 -6.04 8.85
C PHE A 22 -3.10 -6.11 8.95
N ALA A 23 -2.57 -6.97 9.83
CA ALA A 23 -1.12 -7.04 10.08
C ALA A 23 -0.35 -7.48 8.82
N ILE A 24 -0.82 -8.54 8.14
CA ILE A 24 -0.15 -9.04 6.94
C ILE A 24 -0.22 -8.02 5.80
N THR A 25 -1.37 -7.36 5.65
CA THR A 25 -1.52 -6.30 4.65
C THR A 25 -0.57 -5.15 4.93
N ALA A 26 -0.57 -4.60 6.14
CA ALA A 26 0.30 -3.47 6.49
C ALA A 26 1.80 -3.80 6.29
N ILE A 27 2.24 -4.99 6.74
CA ILE A 27 3.64 -5.41 6.63
C ILE A 27 4.09 -5.53 5.17
N PHE A 28 3.26 -6.09 4.29
CA PHE A 28 3.66 -6.35 2.91
C PHE A 28 3.30 -5.24 1.94
N SER A 29 2.19 -4.52 2.14
CA SER A 29 1.76 -3.47 1.22
C SER A 29 2.59 -2.19 1.32
N ILE A 30 3.15 -1.84 2.50
CA ILE A 30 4.00 -0.66 2.64
C ILE A 30 5.30 -0.82 1.83
N PRO A 31 6.11 -1.88 1.99
CA PRO A 31 7.30 -2.09 1.17
C PRO A 31 6.97 -2.21 -0.34
N LEU A 32 5.90 -2.96 -0.67
CA LEU A 32 5.45 -3.09 -2.05
C LEU A 32 5.02 -1.74 -2.63
N GLY A 33 4.34 -0.91 -1.85
CA GLY A 33 3.95 0.45 -2.22
C GLY A 33 5.15 1.35 -2.52
N ILE A 34 6.25 1.22 -1.74
CA ILE A 34 7.50 1.93 -2.03
C ILE A 34 8.08 1.47 -3.38
N ILE A 35 8.13 0.17 -3.64
CA ILE A 35 8.60 -0.38 -4.92
C ILE A 35 7.76 0.15 -6.08
N VAL A 36 6.43 0.07 -5.96
CA VAL A 36 5.48 0.57 -6.97
C VAL A 36 5.65 2.08 -7.18
N CYS A 37 5.86 2.86 -6.12
CA CYS A 37 6.16 4.29 -6.21
C CYS A 37 7.44 4.55 -7.01
N LEU A 38 8.52 3.82 -6.73
CA LEU A 38 9.78 3.96 -7.47
C LEU A 38 9.62 3.59 -8.95
N MET A 39 8.87 2.52 -9.25
CA MET A 39 8.53 2.15 -10.62
C MET A 39 7.71 3.24 -11.32
N ARG A 40 6.76 3.86 -10.62
CA ARG A 40 5.93 4.97 -11.12
C ARG A 40 6.73 6.24 -11.41
N LEU A 41 7.82 6.47 -10.66
CA LEU A 41 8.75 7.59 -10.87
C LEU A 41 9.88 7.27 -11.86
N SER A 42 9.91 6.05 -12.40
CA SER A 42 10.94 5.62 -13.37
C SER A 42 10.89 6.46 -14.65
N LYS A 43 12.08 6.74 -15.20
CA LYS A 43 12.23 7.39 -16.52
C LYS A 43 11.91 6.45 -17.69
N ILE A 44 11.80 5.14 -17.44
CA ILE A 44 11.47 4.13 -18.46
C ILE A 44 9.96 4.20 -18.68
N ARG A 45 9.55 4.71 -19.85
CA ARG A 45 8.14 4.94 -20.20
C ARG A 45 7.24 3.71 -20.02
N ILE A 46 7.73 2.53 -20.38
CA ILE A 46 6.96 1.28 -20.29
C ILE A 46 6.68 0.95 -18.83
N ILE A 47 7.69 1.00 -17.95
CA ILE A 47 7.54 0.72 -16.51
C ILE A 47 6.56 1.71 -15.88
N ASN A 48 6.76 3.00 -16.16
CA ASN A 48 5.88 4.06 -15.66
C ASN A 48 4.42 3.84 -16.11
N PHE A 49 4.19 3.54 -17.38
CA PHE A 49 2.86 3.29 -17.93
C PHE A 49 2.18 2.06 -17.32
N LEU A 50 2.86 0.92 -17.26
CA LEU A 50 2.31 -0.31 -16.66
C LEU A 50 1.96 -0.12 -15.18
N THR A 51 2.83 0.58 -14.45
CA THR A 51 2.58 0.91 -13.03
C THR A 51 1.38 1.84 -12.88
N GLN A 52 1.22 2.81 -13.79
CA GLN A 52 0.05 3.69 -13.80
C GLN A 52 -1.25 2.92 -14.02
N VAL A 53 -1.25 1.98 -14.97
CA VAL A 53 -2.41 1.12 -15.25
C VAL A 53 -2.74 0.27 -14.04
N TYR A 54 -1.73 -0.34 -13.40
CA TYR A 54 -1.91 -1.09 -12.15
C TYR A 54 -2.58 -0.24 -11.06
N ILE A 55 -2.04 0.95 -10.79
CA ILE A 55 -2.58 1.85 -9.76
C ILE A 55 -4.02 2.27 -10.12
N LEU A 56 -4.29 2.56 -11.39
CA LEU A 56 -5.63 2.92 -11.87
C LEU A 56 -6.64 1.80 -11.63
N ILE A 57 -6.28 0.56 -11.97
CA ILE A 57 -7.15 -0.61 -11.76
C ILE A 57 -7.39 -0.83 -10.28
N MET A 58 -6.34 -0.90 -9.47
CA MET A 58 -6.45 -1.23 -8.05
C MET A 58 -7.23 -0.18 -7.25
N ARG A 59 -7.09 1.10 -7.58
CA ARG A 59 -7.82 2.18 -6.91
C ARG A 59 -9.16 2.52 -7.56
N GLY A 60 -9.37 2.08 -8.79
CA GLY A 60 -10.59 2.35 -9.55
C GLY A 60 -11.64 1.23 -9.49
N THR A 61 -11.32 0.09 -8.88
CA THR A 61 -12.24 -1.04 -8.75
C THR A 61 -12.50 -1.37 -7.28
N PRO A 62 -13.71 -1.87 -6.93
CA PRO A 62 -14.01 -2.26 -5.55
C PRO A 62 -13.11 -3.39 -5.06
N LEU A 63 -12.60 -3.29 -3.81
CA LEU A 63 -11.76 -4.31 -3.20
C LEU A 63 -12.44 -5.68 -3.16
N LEU A 64 -13.74 -5.73 -2.85
CA LEU A 64 -14.52 -6.97 -2.83
C LEU A 64 -14.50 -7.67 -4.20
N LEU A 65 -14.59 -6.90 -5.30
CA LEU A 65 -14.48 -7.45 -6.65
C LEU A 65 -13.08 -8.06 -6.90
N GLN A 66 -12.03 -7.43 -6.40
CA GLN A 66 -10.66 -7.92 -6.52
C GLN A 66 -10.46 -9.23 -5.74
N ILE A 67 -11.00 -9.32 -4.51
CA ILE A 67 -10.99 -10.56 -3.72
C ILE A 67 -11.69 -11.68 -4.48
N THR A 68 -12.88 -11.39 -5.00
CA THR A 68 -13.67 -12.36 -5.77
C THR A 68 -12.93 -12.83 -7.03
N PHE A 69 -12.30 -11.88 -7.74
CA PHE A 69 -11.51 -12.20 -8.93
C PHE A 69 -10.30 -13.09 -8.59
N ILE A 70 -9.58 -12.79 -7.52
CA ILE A 70 -8.43 -13.60 -7.08
C ILE A 70 -8.89 -14.99 -6.65
N PHE A 71 -9.96 -15.07 -5.85
CA PHE A 71 -10.42 -16.35 -5.31
C PHE A 71 -11.03 -17.29 -6.37
N PHE A 72 -11.81 -16.76 -7.31
CA PHE A 72 -12.47 -17.55 -8.35
C PHE A 72 -11.75 -17.54 -9.70
N GLY A 73 -10.99 -16.49 -10.01
CA GLY A 73 -10.31 -16.34 -11.29
C GLY A 73 -8.97 -17.07 -11.37
N LEU A 74 -8.15 -17.04 -10.31
CA LEU A 74 -6.85 -17.72 -10.31
C LEU A 74 -6.93 -19.27 -10.49
N PRO A 75 -7.95 -19.98 -9.96
CA PRO A 75 -8.11 -21.39 -10.23
C PRO A 75 -8.25 -21.75 -11.71
N ILE A 76 -8.75 -20.85 -12.55
CA ILE A 76 -8.87 -21.07 -14.00
C ILE A 76 -7.49 -21.24 -14.65
N VAL A 77 -6.46 -20.59 -14.09
CA VAL A 77 -5.07 -20.73 -14.56
C VAL A 77 -4.23 -21.69 -13.71
N GLY A 78 -4.90 -22.51 -12.87
CA GLY A 78 -4.26 -23.57 -12.07
C GLY A 78 -3.70 -23.11 -10.72
N ILE A 79 -3.94 -21.85 -10.30
CA ILE A 79 -3.48 -21.34 -9.00
C ILE A 79 -4.65 -21.34 -8.02
N VAL A 80 -4.66 -22.32 -7.09
CA VAL A 80 -5.71 -22.44 -6.07
C VAL A 80 -5.21 -21.86 -4.75
N LEU A 81 -5.83 -20.79 -4.31
CA LEU A 81 -5.56 -20.17 -3.01
C LEU A 81 -6.72 -20.49 -2.06
N ASN A 82 -6.42 -20.69 -0.79
CA ASN A 82 -7.46 -20.73 0.22
C ASN A 82 -8.06 -19.32 0.42
N ARG A 83 -9.20 -19.23 1.09
CA ARG A 83 -9.94 -17.99 1.28
C ARG A 83 -9.12 -16.89 1.94
N GLU A 84 -8.36 -17.24 2.98
CA GLU A 84 -7.53 -16.28 3.73
C GLU A 84 -6.39 -15.71 2.88
N LEU A 85 -5.68 -16.58 2.14
CA LEU A 85 -4.59 -16.15 1.27
C LEU A 85 -5.10 -15.32 0.08
N ALA A 86 -6.23 -15.68 -0.52
CA ALA A 86 -6.81 -14.89 -1.60
C ALA A 86 -7.19 -13.48 -1.11
N THR A 87 -7.77 -13.38 0.08
CA THR A 87 -8.08 -12.11 0.72
C THR A 87 -6.80 -11.32 0.99
N ALA A 88 -5.80 -11.92 1.63
CA ALA A 88 -4.54 -11.25 1.93
C ALA A 88 -3.84 -10.72 0.66
N VAL A 89 -3.77 -11.51 -0.41
CA VAL A 89 -3.17 -11.10 -1.69
C VAL A 89 -3.94 -9.91 -2.29
N ALA A 90 -5.28 -9.95 -2.30
CA ALA A 90 -6.09 -8.85 -2.80
C ALA A 90 -5.83 -7.56 -2.02
N PHE A 91 -5.86 -7.63 -0.69
CA PHE A 91 -5.58 -6.50 0.19
C PHE A 91 -4.17 -5.94 -0.01
N ILE A 92 -3.15 -6.80 -0.04
CA ILE A 92 -1.76 -6.37 -0.23
C ILE A 92 -1.59 -5.63 -1.56
N LEU A 93 -2.12 -6.17 -2.65
CA LEU A 93 -2.03 -5.54 -3.96
C LEU A 93 -2.82 -4.23 -4.02
N ASN A 94 -4.03 -4.20 -3.48
CA ASN A 94 -4.84 -3.00 -3.44
C ASN A 94 -4.17 -1.89 -2.64
N TYR A 95 -3.80 -2.15 -1.38
CA TYR A 95 -3.18 -1.18 -0.49
C TYR A 95 -1.80 -0.74 -0.93
N ALA A 96 -1.01 -1.60 -1.62
CA ALA A 96 0.24 -1.19 -2.24
C ALA A 96 0.06 -0.07 -3.27
N ALA A 97 -1.04 -0.06 -4.01
CA ALA A 97 -1.36 1.01 -4.94
C ALA A 97 -1.70 2.33 -4.22
N TYR A 98 -2.41 2.27 -3.08
CA TYR A 98 -2.69 3.45 -2.26
C TYR A 98 -1.41 4.01 -1.63
N PHE A 99 -0.60 3.16 -1.00
CA PHE A 99 0.68 3.59 -0.42
C PHE A 99 1.64 4.14 -1.47
N ALA A 100 1.68 3.56 -2.68
CA ALA A 100 2.49 4.08 -3.78
C ALA A 100 2.14 5.54 -4.12
N GLU A 101 0.85 5.87 -4.19
CA GLU A 101 0.41 7.24 -4.47
C GLU A 101 0.66 8.20 -3.30
N ILE A 102 0.53 7.72 -2.05
CA ILE A 102 0.89 8.51 -0.86
C ILE A 102 2.38 8.87 -0.91
N PHE A 103 3.26 7.89 -1.13
CA PHE A 103 4.70 8.13 -1.24
C PHE A 103 5.04 9.03 -2.43
N ARG A 104 4.44 8.80 -3.59
CA ARG A 104 4.65 9.64 -4.78
C ARG A 104 4.19 11.08 -4.54
N GLY A 105 3.06 11.28 -3.90
CA GLY A 105 2.55 12.59 -3.49
C GLY A 105 3.53 13.30 -2.56
N GLY A 106 4.04 12.59 -1.55
CA GLY A 106 5.03 13.12 -0.62
C GLY A 106 6.35 13.52 -1.29
N ILE A 107 6.86 12.70 -2.21
CA ILE A 107 8.09 13.04 -2.96
C ILE A 107 7.85 14.28 -3.83
N ASN A 108 6.71 14.36 -4.51
CA ASN A 108 6.39 15.48 -5.39
C ASN A 108 6.04 16.78 -4.66
N SER A 109 5.72 16.72 -3.37
CA SER A 109 5.43 17.90 -2.54
C SER A 109 6.68 18.63 -2.06
N ILE A 110 7.87 18.01 -2.20
CA ILE A 110 9.13 18.64 -1.80
C ILE A 110 9.48 19.76 -2.78
N ASP A 111 9.76 20.92 -2.23
CA ASP A 111 10.16 22.11 -3.01
C ASP A 111 11.41 21.82 -3.86
N LYS A 112 11.36 22.20 -5.13
CA LYS A 112 12.47 22.03 -6.06
C LYS A 112 13.72 22.79 -5.61
N GLY A 113 13.55 23.90 -4.90
CA GLY A 113 14.64 24.66 -4.29
C GLY A 113 15.52 23.83 -3.36
N GLN A 114 14.98 22.79 -2.70
CA GLN A 114 15.79 21.87 -1.88
C GLN A 114 16.82 21.11 -2.73
N PHE A 115 16.41 20.66 -3.92
CA PHE A 115 17.30 19.97 -4.86
C PHE A 115 18.31 20.94 -5.49
N GLU A 116 17.88 22.16 -5.78
CA GLU A 116 18.75 23.21 -6.35
C GLU A 116 19.79 23.67 -5.33
N ALA A 117 19.40 23.91 -4.10
CA ALA A 117 20.30 24.25 -3.00
C ALA A 117 21.34 23.14 -2.76
N ALA A 118 20.92 21.89 -2.72
CA ALA A 118 21.82 20.75 -2.57
C ALA A 118 22.85 20.69 -3.72
N LYS A 119 22.43 21.01 -4.95
CA LYS A 119 23.30 21.06 -6.13
C LYS A 119 24.31 22.21 -6.05
N VAL A 120 23.89 23.40 -5.63
CA VAL A 120 24.76 24.57 -5.44
C VAL A 120 25.81 24.27 -4.37
N LEU A 121 25.44 23.62 -3.28
CA LEU A 121 26.32 23.19 -2.20
C LEU A 121 27.20 21.98 -2.58
N LYS A 122 27.07 21.45 -3.81
CA LYS A 122 27.82 20.27 -4.30
C LYS A 122 27.67 19.04 -3.39
N LEU A 123 26.49 18.89 -2.74
CA LEU A 123 26.22 17.73 -1.91
C LEU A 123 26.15 16.44 -2.74
N SER A 124 26.59 15.32 -2.14
CA SER A 124 26.44 14.02 -2.76
C SER A 124 24.95 13.67 -2.93
N LYS A 125 24.63 12.84 -3.91
CA LYS A 125 23.24 12.33 -4.09
C LYS A 125 22.74 11.64 -2.83
N SER A 126 23.57 10.83 -2.18
CA SER A 126 23.22 10.15 -0.93
C SER A 126 22.86 11.14 0.17
N THR A 127 23.71 12.15 0.42
CA THR A 127 23.46 13.20 1.41
C THR A 127 22.17 13.96 1.10
N THR A 128 21.95 14.32 -0.18
CA THR A 128 20.75 15.02 -0.62
C THR A 128 19.50 14.19 -0.35
N TYR A 129 19.45 12.93 -0.81
CA TYR A 129 18.24 12.10 -0.65
C TYR A 129 18.03 11.64 0.79
N PHE A 130 19.02 11.04 1.43
CA PHE A 130 18.87 10.48 2.78
C PHE A 130 18.93 11.53 3.89
N GLY A 131 19.73 12.59 3.73
CA GLY A 131 19.91 13.62 4.75
C GLY A 131 18.87 14.75 4.68
N ILE A 132 18.35 15.07 3.49
CA ILE A 132 17.49 16.25 3.30
C ILE A 132 16.08 15.86 2.84
N ILE A 133 15.97 15.14 1.72
CA ILE A 133 14.69 14.91 1.05
C ILE A 133 13.83 13.89 1.80
N LEU A 134 14.36 12.68 2.06
CA LEU A 134 13.59 11.60 2.71
C LEU A 134 13.03 11.99 4.08
N PRO A 135 13.77 12.67 4.99
CA PRO A 135 13.19 13.11 6.26
C PRO A 135 12.00 14.05 6.08
N GLN A 136 12.02 14.92 5.07
CA GLN A 136 10.92 15.81 4.74
C GLN A 136 9.73 15.03 4.16
N VAL A 137 9.99 14.10 3.23
CA VAL A 137 8.97 13.20 2.67
C VAL A 137 8.28 12.43 3.79
N PHE A 138 9.03 11.82 4.72
CA PHE A 138 8.45 11.08 5.85
C PHE A 138 7.49 11.95 6.68
N LYS A 139 7.87 13.17 7.02
CA LYS A 139 6.99 14.09 7.75
C LYS A 139 5.70 14.40 6.99
N THR A 140 5.80 14.56 5.67
CA THR A 140 4.66 14.89 4.82
C THR A 140 3.71 13.71 4.64
N VAL A 141 4.23 12.48 4.48
CA VAL A 141 3.39 11.30 4.22
C VAL A 141 2.83 10.67 5.48
N PHE A 142 3.43 10.91 6.65
CA PHE A 142 3.06 10.27 7.91
C PHE A 142 1.57 10.40 8.27
N PRO A 143 0.93 11.60 8.17
CA PRO A 143 -0.50 11.72 8.42
C PRO A 143 -1.36 10.91 7.44
N SER A 144 -0.98 10.90 6.15
CA SER A 144 -1.69 10.15 5.12
C SER A 144 -1.55 8.63 5.32
N LEU A 145 -0.36 8.17 5.73
CA LEU A 145 -0.14 6.77 6.09
C LEU A 145 -1.02 6.35 7.27
N GLY A 146 -1.10 7.19 8.32
CA GLY A 146 -1.96 6.94 9.47
C GLY A 146 -3.43 6.82 9.08
N ASN A 147 -3.92 7.74 8.25
CA ASN A 147 -5.29 7.70 7.73
C ASN A 147 -5.55 6.45 6.91
N GLU A 148 -4.62 6.03 6.05
CA GLU A 148 -4.76 4.84 5.23
C GLU A 148 -4.77 3.55 6.06
N LEU A 149 -3.95 3.48 7.13
CA LEU A 149 -3.98 2.36 8.07
C LEU A 149 -5.30 2.27 8.84
N ILE A 150 -5.91 3.43 9.21
CA ILE A 150 -7.24 3.47 9.82
C ILE A 150 -8.30 2.97 8.83
N THR A 151 -8.18 3.35 7.55
CA THR A 151 -9.08 2.85 6.49
C THR A 151 -8.93 1.34 6.33
N LEU A 152 -7.70 0.83 6.32
CA LEU A 152 -7.42 -0.61 6.25
C LEU A 152 -8.13 -1.39 7.37
N VAL A 153 -8.11 -0.88 8.62
CA VAL A 153 -8.84 -1.53 9.73
C VAL A 153 -10.35 -1.56 9.48
N LYS A 154 -10.91 -0.55 8.82
CA LYS A 154 -12.35 -0.50 8.51
C LYS A 154 -12.74 -1.42 7.37
N ASP A 155 -11.82 -1.69 6.45
CA ASP A 155 -12.04 -2.53 5.27
C ASP A 155 -11.89 -4.03 5.60
N THR A 156 -11.19 -4.36 6.69
CA THR A 156 -11.02 -5.74 7.19
C THR A 156 -12.12 -6.15 8.15
#